data_29e34c01dd3e329016e688c5538fbecb
#
_entry.id   29e34c01dd3e329016e688c5538fbecb
#
_cell.length_a   1.000
_cell.length_b   1.000
_cell.length_c   1.000
_cell.angle_alpha   90.00
_cell.angle_beta   90.00
_cell.angle_gamma   90.00
#
_symmetry.space_group_name_H-M   'P 1'
#
loop_
_entity.id
_entity.type
_entity.pdbx_description
1 polymer ?
#
loop_
_entity_poly.entity_id
_entity_poly.type
_entity_poly.pdbx_seq_one_letter_code
_entity_poly.pdbx_strand_id
1 'polypeptide(L)'
;MRAPKPTKPVEIWGTGTVLLVEDEDMVRAVAERALTRQGYSVLTAENGEVALDLLEKSGRPDLLISDVVMPVMDGPSMVRQVRQKYPDLPILFMSGYAEEQLRKSIDLDNVAFLPKPFSVQQLAEAAREALSGR
;
A
#
# COMPACT_ATOMS: atom_id res chain seq x y z
N MET A 1 -11.02 -28.17 2.29
CA MET A 1 -10.60 -28.11 2.26
C MET A 1 -10.44 -27.73 1.72
N ARG A 2 -10.53 -27.33 1.82
CA ARG A 2 -9.98 -26.93 1.43
C ARG A 2 -9.19 -27.08 1.06
N ALA A 3 -8.62 -27.19 1.03
CA ALA A 3 -7.81 -27.40 0.99
C ALA A 3 -7.08 -27.34 0.88
N PRO A 4 -6.72 -27.25 0.85
CA PRO A 4 -5.93 -27.17 0.94
C PRO A 4 -5.32 -26.89 0.70
N LYS A 5 -5.17 -26.54 0.68
CA LYS A 5 -4.53 -26.29 0.61
C LYS A 5 -3.97 -26.10 0.43
N PRO A 6 -3.96 -25.99 0.38
CA PRO A 6 -3.22 -25.75 0.43
C PRO A 6 -2.44 -25.53 0.33
N THR A 7 -2.51 -25.47 0.37
CA THR A 7 -1.71 -25.31 0.49
C THR A 7 -1.15 -24.80 0.31
N LYS A 8 -1.76 -25.00 -0.04
CA LYS A 8 -0.82 -24.30 0.14
C LYS A 8 -0.98 -23.07 0.90
N PRO A 9 -0.55 -22.80 1.63
CA PRO A 9 -0.55 -21.79 2.64
C PRO A 9 -0.48 -20.38 2.12
N VAL A 10 -0.26 -20.24 0.90
CA VAL A 10 -0.15 -18.95 0.22
C VAL A 10 -1.38 -18.12 0.40
N GLU A 11 -2.49 -18.73 0.44
CA GLU A 11 -3.76 -18.02 0.51
C GLU A 11 -3.91 -17.26 1.81
N ILE A 12 -3.16 -17.61 2.81
CA ILE A 12 -3.23 -16.90 4.08
C ILE A 12 -2.78 -15.46 3.95
N TRP A 13 -1.86 -15.21 3.04
CA TRP A 13 -1.29 -13.88 2.88
C TRP A 13 -2.30 -12.89 2.36
N GLY A 14 -3.21 -13.37 1.56
CA GLY A 14 -4.05 -12.52 0.77
C GLY A 14 -5.36 -12.18 1.38
N THR A 15 -5.44 -12.00 2.68
CA THR A 15 -6.67 -11.57 3.28
C THR A 15 -6.57 -10.11 3.64
N GLY A 16 -7.61 -9.36 3.31
CA GLY A 16 -7.67 -7.98 3.68
C GLY A 16 -7.83 -7.07 2.49
N THR A 17 -8.00 -5.80 2.79
CA THR A 17 -8.22 -4.76 1.80
C THR A 17 -7.01 -3.84 1.75
N VAL A 18 -6.53 -3.58 0.53
CA VAL A 18 -5.41 -2.68 0.29
C VAL A 18 -5.91 -1.48 -0.51
N LEU A 19 -5.58 -0.28 -0.05
CA LEU A 19 -5.79 0.92 -0.84
C LEU A 19 -4.46 1.28 -1.50
N LEU A 20 -4.44 1.27 -2.82
CA LEU A 20 -3.25 1.51 -3.62
C LEU A 20 -3.36 2.86 -4.30
N VAL A 21 -2.42 3.76 -4.00
CA VAL A 21 -2.42 5.12 -4.54
C VAL A 21 -1.18 5.30 -5.40
N GLU A 22 -1.39 5.47 -6.69
CA GLU A 22 -0.31 5.57 -7.67
C GLU A 22 -0.81 6.38 -8.86
N ASP A 23 -0.08 7.41 -9.24
CA ASP A 23 -0.52 8.29 -10.32
C ASP A 23 -0.21 7.76 -11.71
N GLU A 24 0.76 6.85 -11.85
CA GLU A 24 1.09 6.28 -13.15
C GLU A 24 0.18 5.09 -13.43
N ASP A 25 -0.57 5.19 -14.53
CA ASP A 25 -1.58 4.17 -14.86
C ASP A 25 -0.99 2.78 -14.99
N MET A 26 0.15 2.65 -15.66
CA MET A 26 0.75 1.34 -15.88
C MET A 26 1.27 0.73 -14.59
N VAL A 27 1.92 1.54 -13.76
CA VAL A 27 2.44 1.05 -12.50
C VAL A 27 1.28 0.63 -11.59
N ARG A 28 0.23 1.46 -11.57
CA ARG A 28 -0.95 1.15 -10.75
C ARG A 28 -1.60 -0.16 -11.21
N ALA A 29 -1.73 -0.36 -12.51
CA ALA A 29 -2.36 -1.57 -13.03
C ALA A 29 -1.57 -2.82 -12.69
N VAL A 30 -0.24 -2.76 -12.83
CA VAL A 30 0.61 -3.89 -12.51
C VAL A 30 0.55 -4.21 -11.02
N ALA A 31 0.63 -3.18 -10.19
CA ALA A 31 0.59 -3.38 -8.75
C ALA A 31 -0.76 -3.93 -8.30
N GLU A 32 -1.84 -3.40 -8.86
CA GLU A 32 -3.17 -3.89 -8.53
C GLU A 32 -3.31 -5.37 -8.87
N ARG A 33 -2.85 -5.75 -10.06
CA ARG A 33 -2.94 -7.14 -10.48
C ARG A 33 -2.13 -8.05 -9.58
N ALA A 34 -0.92 -7.61 -9.22
CA ALA A 34 -0.06 -8.41 -8.36
C ALA A 34 -0.70 -8.66 -7.01
N LEU A 35 -1.27 -7.62 -6.42
CA LEU A 35 -1.90 -7.72 -5.11
C LEU A 35 -3.17 -8.56 -5.17
N THR A 36 -3.95 -8.38 -6.21
CA THR A 36 -5.18 -9.16 -6.39
C THR A 36 -4.86 -10.64 -6.52
N ARG A 37 -3.78 -10.97 -7.21
CA ARG A 37 -3.36 -12.36 -7.35
C ARG A 37 -2.94 -12.98 -6.03
N GLN A 38 -2.50 -12.16 -5.10
CA GLN A 38 -2.18 -12.63 -3.75
C GLN A 38 -3.43 -12.80 -2.89
N GLY A 39 -4.58 -12.39 -3.38
CA GLY A 39 -5.84 -12.58 -2.69
C GLY A 39 -6.43 -11.34 -2.05
N TYR A 40 -5.72 -10.21 -2.08
CA TYR A 40 -6.22 -8.98 -1.47
C TYR A 40 -7.36 -8.38 -2.28
N SER A 41 -8.25 -7.71 -1.59
CA SER A 41 -9.22 -6.83 -2.23
C SER A 41 -8.54 -5.48 -2.40
N VAL A 42 -8.42 -4.99 -3.63
CA VAL A 42 -7.63 -3.80 -3.90
C VAL A 42 -8.53 -2.67 -4.38
N LEU A 43 -8.46 -1.54 -3.70
CA LEU A 43 -9.05 -0.29 -4.15
C LEU A 43 -7.92 0.57 -4.68
N THR A 44 -8.16 1.27 -5.78
CA THR A 44 -7.11 2.09 -6.38
C THR A 44 -7.51 3.54 -6.44
N ALA A 45 -6.51 4.42 -6.33
CA ALA A 45 -6.69 5.86 -6.47
C ALA A 45 -5.51 6.41 -7.26
N GLU A 46 -5.78 7.43 -8.07
CA GLU A 46 -4.73 8.02 -8.89
C GLU A 46 -4.00 9.16 -8.20
N ASN A 47 -4.53 9.65 -7.08
CA ASN A 47 -3.87 10.68 -6.29
C ASN A 47 -4.44 10.68 -4.88
N GLY A 48 -3.87 11.55 -4.04
CA GLY A 48 -4.25 11.59 -2.64
C GLY A 48 -5.68 12.04 -2.38
N GLU A 49 -6.21 12.94 -3.20
CA GLU A 49 -7.58 13.40 -3.01
C GLU A 49 -8.58 12.28 -3.28
N VAL A 50 -8.35 11.52 -4.35
CA VAL A 50 -9.21 10.39 -4.67
C VAL A 50 -9.11 9.34 -3.56
N ALA A 51 -7.90 9.13 -3.03
CA ALA A 51 -7.70 8.19 -1.94
C ALA A 51 -8.51 8.59 -0.70
N LEU A 52 -8.47 9.87 -0.35
CA LEU A 52 -9.22 10.35 0.81
C LEU A 52 -10.73 10.17 0.63
N ASP A 53 -11.23 10.42 -0.58
CA ASP A 53 -12.64 10.19 -0.88
C ASP A 53 -13.01 8.72 -0.72
N LEU A 54 -12.15 7.84 -1.21
CA LEU A 54 -12.41 6.40 -1.09
C LEU A 54 -12.44 5.96 0.36
N LEU A 55 -11.56 6.52 1.18
CA LEU A 55 -11.53 6.19 2.60
C LEU A 55 -12.82 6.59 3.29
N GLU A 56 -13.38 7.72 2.91
CA GLU A 56 -14.64 8.15 3.49
C GLU A 56 -15.78 7.21 3.11
N LYS A 57 -15.77 6.73 1.88
CA LYS A 57 -16.85 5.90 1.38
C LYS A 57 -16.72 4.44 1.77
N SER A 58 -15.50 3.94 1.80
CA SER A 58 -15.24 2.51 1.98
C SER A 58 -14.73 2.12 3.36
N GLY A 59 -14.34 3.10 4.16
CA GLY A 59 -13.82 2.84 5.50
C GLY A 59 -12.36 2.46 5.50
N ARG A 60 -11.91 1.96 6.62
CA ARG A 60 -10.49 1.70 6.88
C ARG A 60 -10.01 0.46 6.10
N PRO A 61 -8.99 0.60 5.25
CA PRO A 61 -8.36 -0.59 4.68
C PRO A 61 -7.42 -1.22 5.71
N ASP A 62 -6.87 -2.36 5.37
CA ASP A 62 -5.88 -3.02 6.21
C ASP A 62 -4.47 -2.51 5.94
N LEU A 63 -4.24 -1.97 4.76
CA LEU A 63 -2.94 -1.46 4.35
C LEU A 63 -3.13 -0.36 3.33
N LEU A 64 -2.35 0.71 3.45
CA LEU A 64 -2.29 1.77 2.46
C LEU A 64 -0.92 1.72 1.79
N ILE A 65 -0.91 1.53 0.47
CA ILE A 65 0.31 1.57 -0.34
C ILE A 65 0.23 2.82 -1.20
N SER A 66 1.24 3.68 -1.12
CA SER A 66 1.20 4.95 -1.83
C SER A 66 2.56 5.33 -2.37
N ASP A 67 2.55 5.95 -3.54
CA ASP A 67 3.71 6.63 -4.05
C ASP A 67 4.01 7.82 -3.14
N VAL A 68 5.26 8.21 -3.06
CA VAL A 68 5.65 9.40 -2.28
C VAL A 68 5.35 10.66 -3.08
N VAL A 69 5.80 10.71 -4.31
CA VAL A 69 5.65 11.90 -5.15
C VAL A 69 4.50 11.71 -6.11
N MET A 70 3.48 12.55 -5.95
CA MET A 70 2.30 12.51 -6.82
C MET A 70 1.83 13.93 -7.05
N PRO A 71 1.13 14.17 -8.16
CA PRO A 71 0.52 15.49 -8.36
C PRO A 71 -0.65 15.68 -7.39
N VAL A 72 -1.07 16.89 -7.23
CA VAL A 72 -2.21 17.30 -6.43
C VAL A 72 -1.91 17.21 -4.93
N MET A 73 -1.57 16.00 -4.44
CA MET A 73 -1.27 15.80 -3.03
C MET A 73 -0.26 14.65 -2.93
N ASP A 74 0.89 14.91 -2.34
CA ASP A 74 1.91 13.87 -2.20
C ASP A 74 1.52 12.84 -1.14
N GLY A 75 2.24 11.72 -1.15
CA GLY A 75 1.95 10.62 -0.25
C GLY A 75 2.01 10.99 1.22
N PRO A 76 3.09 11.61 1.68
CA PRO A 76 3.18 11.97 3.10
C PRO A 76 2.08 12.92 3.57
N SER A 77 1.71 13.89 2.75
CA SER A 77 0.62 14.81 3.11
C SER A 77 -0.70 14.06 3.25
N MET A 78 -0.97 13.15 2.31
CA MET A 78 -2.16 12.33 2.37
C MET A 78 -2.16 11.46 3.61
N VAL A 79 -1.04 10.82 3.91
CA VAL A 79 -0.94 9.91 5.05
C VAL A 79 -1.13 10.64 6.37
N ARG A 80 -0.63 11.87 6.47
CA ARG A 80 -0.86 12.65 7.69
C ARG A 80 -2.35 12.84 7.96
N GLN A 81 -3.12 13.09 6.92
CA GLN A 81 -4.57 13.21 7.07
C GLN A 81 -5.21 11.88 7.40
N VAL A 82 -4.78 10.81 6.73
CA VAL A 82 -5.31 9.46 6.98
C VAL A 82 -5.05 9.06 8.43
N ARG A 83 -3.85 9.35 8.95
CA ARG A 83 -3.46 8.97 10.30
C ARG A 83 -4.20 9.72 11.38
N GLN A 84 -4.80 10.86 11.05
CA GLN A 84 -5.68 11.54 12.00
C GLN A 84 -6.91 10.72 12.30
N LYS A 85 -7.39 9.98 11.32
CA LYS A 85 -8.56 9.13 11.49
C LYS A 85 -8.19 7.70 11.85
N TYR A 86 -7.11 7.21 11.27
CA TYR A 86 -6.66 5.82 11.46
C TYR A 86 -5.20 5.79 11.88
N PRO A 87 -4.92 6.10 13.15
CA PRO A 87 -3.52 6.25 13.60
C PRO A 87 -2.70 4.98 13.52
N ASP A 88 -3.33 3.83 13.49
CA ASP A 88 -2.61 2.55 13.46
C ASP A 88 -2.52 1.93 12.07
N LEU A 89 -3.00 2.63 11.05
CA LEU A 89 -3.03 2.06 9.71
C LEU A 89 -1.62 1.83 9.20
N PRO A 90 -1.27 0.60 8.79
CA PRO A 90 0.04 0.33 8.19
C PRO A 90 0.17 1.06 6.85
N ILE A 91 1.37 1.61 6.63
CA ILE A 91 1.66 2.38 5.42
C ILE A 91 2.89 1.79 4.74
N LEU A 92 2.80 1.62 3.43
CA LEU A 92 3.93 1.23 2.60
C LEU A 92 4.11 2.28 1.52
N PHE A 93 5.23 3.00 1.57
CA PHE A 93 5.55 3.97 0.53
C PHE A 93 6.39 3.34 -0.57
N MET A 94 6.05 3.66 -1.82
CA MET A 94 6.84 3.30 -2.99
C MET A 94 7.58 4.54 -3.46
N SER A 95 8.88 4.44 -3.74
CA SER A 95 9.63 5.61 -4.11
C SER A 95 10.86 5.28 -4.94
N GLY A 96 11.23 6.20 -5.82
CA GLY A 96 12.49 6.14 -6.53
C GLY A 96 13.66 6.71 -5.74
N TYR A 97 13.40 7.24 -4.56
CA TYR A 97 14.45 7.82 -3.73
C TYR A 97 14.97 6.80 -2.74
N ALA A 98 16.18 7.03 -2.25
CA ALA A 98 16.77 6.16 -1.24
C ALA A 98 15.96 6.24 0.04
N GLU A 99 15.80 5.09 0.68
CA GLU A 99 15.01 5.00 1.90
C GLU A 99 15.54 5.93 2.99
N GLU A 100 16.85 6.03 3.11
CA GLU A 100 17.46 6.87 4.13
C GLU A 100 17.05 8.34 3.99
N GLN A 101 17.03 8.82 2.77
CA GLN A 101 16.64 10.21 2.53
C GLN A 101 15.17 10.43 2.85
N LEU A 102 14.36 9.44 2.54
CA LEU A 102 12.93 9.53 2.80
C LEU A 102 12.64 9.54 4.29
N ARG A 103 13.34 8.71 5.04
CA ARG A 103 13.11 8.65 6.47
C ARG A 103 13.46 9.97 7.16
N LYS A 104 14.43 10.68 6.62
CA LYS A 104 14.78 11.99 7.16
C LYS A 104 13.75 13.05 6.83
N SER A 105 13.12 12.91 5.66
CA SER A 105 12.16 13.91 5.17
C SER A 105 10.75 13.66 5.67
N ILE A 106 10.42 12.40 5.90
CA ILE A 106 9.06 12.02 6.27
C ILE A 106 9.01 11.78 7.77
N ASP A 107 8.32 12.65 8.45
CA ASP A 107 8.16 12.57 9.89
C ASP A 107 6.91 11.78 10.22
N LEU A 108 6.96 10.49 9.92
CA LEU A 108 5.84 9.59 10.15
C LEU A 108 6.38 8.29 10.73
N ASP A 109 5.73 7.82 11.77
CA ASP A 109 6.06 6.55 12.39
C ASP A 109 5.36 5.40 11.68
N ASN A 110 5.91 4.22 11.82
CA ASN A 110 5.24 3.00 11.42
C ASN A 110 4.96 2.95 9.92
N VAL A 111 5.96 3.36 9.14
CA VAL A 111 5.87 3.28 7.68
C VAL A 111 6.98 2.39 7.17
N ALA A 112 6.70 1.69 6.08
CA ALA A 112 7.67 0.89 5.37
C ALA A 112 7.92 1.49 4.00
N PHE A 113 9.03 1.11 3.37
CA PHE A 113 9.42 1.65 2.08
C PHE A 113 9.74 0.52 1.11
N LEU A 114 9.29 0.69 -0.13
CA LEU A 114 9.63 -0.22 -1.22
C LEU A 114 10.25 0.61 -2.34
N PRO A 115 11.54 0.44 -2.62
CA PRO A 115 12.19 1.24 -3.66
C PRO A 115 11.71 0.84 -5.05
N LYS A 116 11.61 1.83 -5.91
CA LYS A 116 11.34 1.63 -7.33
C LYS A 116 12.66 1.55 -8.08
N PRO A 117 12.76 0.73 -9.11
CA PRO A 117 11.72 -0.19 -9.59
C PRO A 117 11.68 -1.45 -8.73
N PHE A 118 10.50 -2.04 -8.61
CA PHE A 118 10.33 -3.27 -7.83
C PHE A 118 9.71 -4.35 -8.71
N SER A 119 9.95 -5.59 -8.33
CA SER A 119 9.29 -6.72 -8.98
C SER A 119 7.95 -6.99 -8.32
N VAL A 120 7.11 -7.76 -9.01
CA VAL A 120 5.84 -8.20 -8.46
C VAL A 120 6.04 -8.93 -7.14
N GLN A 121 7.08 -9.77 -7.07
CA GLN A 121 7.38 -10.51 -5.87
C GLN A 121 7.79 -9.60 -4.72
N GLN A 122 8.61 -8.59 -5.01
CA GLN A 122 9.02 -7.65 -3.97
C GLN A 122 7.84 -6.88 -3.41
N LEU A 123 6.91 -6.49 -4.27
CA LEU A 123 5.71 -5.82 -3.83
C LEU A 123 4.87 -6.72 -2.94
N ALA A 124 4.69 -7.98 -3.34
CA ALA A 124 3.90 -8.93 -2.56
C ALA A 124 4.52 -9.16 -1.18
N GLU A 125 5.84 -9.31 -1.13
CA GLU A 125 6.52 -9.51 0.14
C GLU A 125 6.44 -8.29 1.04
N ALA A 126 6.62 -7.11 0.46
CA ALA A 126 6.54 -5.86 1.23
C ALA A 126 5.14 -5.66 1.81
N ALA A 127 4.13 -5.95 1.02
CA ALA A 127 2.75 -5.82 1.50
C ALA A 127 2.47 -6.78 2.65
N ARG A 128 2.91 -8.03 2.50
CA ARG A 128 2.72 -9.03 3.53
C ARG A 128 3.43 -8.64 4.83
N GLU A 129 4.65 -8.16 4.71
CA GLU A 129 5.41 -7.73 5.88
C GLU A 129 4.76 -6.54 6.56
N ALA A 130 4.27 -5.57 5.79
CA ALA A 130 3.62 -4.40 6.34
C ALA A 130 2.36 -4.78 7.11
N LEU A 131 1.63 -5.77 6.61
CA LEU A 131 0.42 -6.23 7.26
C LEU A 131 0.69 -7.02 8.54
N SER A 132 1.79 -7.73 8.60
CA SER A 132 2.09 -8.62 9.71
C SER A 132 3.13 -8.06 10.69
N GLY A 133 3.83 -7.03 10.30
CA GLY A 133 4.97 -6.53 11.03
C GLY A 133 4.69 -5.48 12.08
N ARG A 134 3.57 -5.53 12.71
CA ARG A 134 3.23 -4.55 13.74
C ARG A 134 3.80 -4.88 15.10
#